data_52066e5bd2007bbd2d9ceb81592714e0
#
_entry.id   52066e5bd2007bbd2d9ceb81592714e0
#
_cell.length_a   1.000
_cell.length_b   1.000
_cell.length_c   1.000
_cell.angle_alpha   90.00
_cell.angle_beta   90.00
_cell.angle_gamma   90.00
#
_symmetry.space_group_name_H-M   'P 1'
#
loop_
_entity.id
_entity.type
_entity.pdbx_description
1 polymer ?
#
loop_
_entity_poly.entity_id
_entity_poly.type
_entity_poly.pdbx_seq_one_letter_code
_entity_poly.pdbx_strand_id
1 'polypeptide(L)' 'MSEKVTGPASYFPSIEKKYGHPIDHWMSQLDAVKNEKHMDQVNYLKTEHEMGHGHANAIVAVYRVKNGL' A
#
# COMPACT_ATOMS: atom_id res chain seq x y z
N MET A 1 -1.25 21.09 -12.15
CA MET A 1 -1.35 20.64 -11.68
C MET A 1 -1.50 20.21 -11.03
N SER A 2 -1.81 20.01 -11.04
CA SER A 2 -2.05 19.63 -10.37
C SER A 2 -2.25 19.04 -9.87
N GLU A 3 -2.46 18.87 -10.00
CA GLU A 3 -2.88 18.21 -9.28
C GLU A 3 -2.52 17.82 -8.19
N LYS A 4 -2.90 18.19 -7.64
CA LYS A 4 -2.49 17.83 -6.41
C LYS A 4 -3.06 16.55 -6.03
N VAL A 5 -2.23 15.64 -5.66
CA VAL A 5 -2.67 14.33 -5.27
C VAL A 5 -3.01 14.36 -3.80
N THR A 6 -4.26 14.01 -3.49
CA THR A 6 -4.66 13.86 -2.09
C THR A 6 -5.06 12.41 -1.90
N GLY A 7 -4.99 11.93 -0.68
CA GLY A 7 -5.34 10.56 -0.39
C GLY A 7 -4.17 9.62 -0.48
N PRO A 8 -4.42 8.30 -0.56
CA PRO A 8 -3.36 7.30 -0.42
C PRO A 8 -2.22 7.42 -1.40
N ALA A 9 -2.51 7.75 -2.64
CA ALA A 9 -1.46 7.79 -3.66
C ALA A 9 -0.44 8.89 -3.41
N SER A 10 -0.78 9.87 -2.59
CA SER A 10 0.16 10.95 -2.31
C SER A 10 1.38 10.48 -1.53
N TYR A 11 1.29 9.30 -0.90
CA TYR A 11 2.41 8.75 -0.15
C TYR A 11 3.38 7.94 -1.00
N PHE A 12 3.01 7.61 -2.22
CA PHE A 12 3.78 6.67 -3.01
C PHE A 12 5.23 7.07 -3.24
N PRO A 13 5.55 8.31 -3.61
CA PRO A 13 6.96 8.67 -3.78
C PRO A 13 7.77 8.48 -2.50
N SER A 14 7.18 8.82 -1.35
CA SER A 14 7.86 8.66 -0.08
C SER A 14 8.05 7.20 0.27
N ILE A 15 7.05 6.37 -0.03
CA ILE A 15 7.15 4.94 0.24
C ILE A 15 8.24 4.31 -0.59
N GLU A 16 8.30 4.63 -1.87
CA GLU A 16 9.33 4.07 -2.74
C GLU A 16 10.72 4.48 -2.29
N LYS A 17 10.87 5.73 -1.89
CA LYS A 17 12.15 6.21 -1.44
C LYS A 17 12.57 5.58 -0.11
N LYS A 18 11.62 5.46 0.81
CA LYS A 18 11.93 4.96 2.14
C LYS A 18 12.24 3.48 2.15
N TYR A 19 11.49 2.70 1.38
CA TYR A 19 11.62 1.24 1.42
C TYR A 19 12.43 0.67 0.26
N GLY A 20 12.75 1.50 -0.73
CA GLY A 20 13.61 1.07 -1.82
C GLY A 20 12.97 0.17 -2.85
N HIS A 21 11.65 0.11 -2.90
CA HIS A 21 10.92 -0.71 -3.85
C HIS A 21 9.79 0.06 -4.50
N PRO A 22 9.47 -0.22 -5.76
CA PRO A 22 8.33 0.43 -6.40
C PRO A 22 7.02 -0.04 -5.80
N ILE A 23 5.98 0.74 -6.02
CA ILE A 23 4.67 0.39 -5.47
C ILE A 23 4.18 -0.95 -5.99
N ASP A 24 4.48 -1.29 -7.24
CA ASP A 24 4.07 -2.57 -7.79
C ASP A 24 4.62 -3.75 -7.00
N HIS A 25 5.80 -3.58 -6.41
CA HIS A 25 6.35 -4.62 -5.55
C HIS A 25 5.41 -4.92 -4.37
N TRP A 26 4.90 -3.86 -3.75
CA TRP A 26 4.00 -4.02 -2.60
C TRP A 26 2.65 -4.58 -3.02
N MET A 27 2.18 -4.20 -4.20
CA MET A 27 0.95 -4.76 -4.73
C MET A 27 1.07 -6.26 -4.92
N SER A 28 2.22 -6.70 -5.44
CA SER A 28 2.46 -8.13 -5.62
C SER A 28 2.49 -8.86 -4.28
N GLN A 29 3.07 -8.24 -3.26
CA GLN A 29 3.08 -8.84 -1.93
C GLN A 29 1.67 -9.03 -1.39
N LEU A 30 0.78 -8.09 -1.66
CA LEU A 30 -0.58 -8.18 -1.18
C LEU A 30 -1.40 -9.27 -1.87
N ASP A 31 -0.95 -9.74 -3.03
CA ASP A 31 -1.65 -10.83 -3.69
C ASP A 31 -1.71 -12.09 -2.82
N ALA A 32 -0.73 -12.26 -1.94
CA ALA A 32 -0.72 -13.39 -1.03
C ALA A 32 -1.84 -13.33 -0.01
N VAL A 33 -2.36 -12.14 0.24
CA VAL A 33 -3.44 -11.93 1.21
C VAL A 33 -4.63 -11.24 0.55
N LYS A 34 -4.81 -11.47 -0.74
CA LYS A 34 -5.84 -10.76 -1.52
C LYS A 34 -7.23 -10.95 -0.96
N ASN A 35 -7.52 -12.12 -0.43
CA ASN A 35 -8.86 -12.43 0.08
C ASN A 35 -9.05 -12.08 1.55
N GLU A 36 -8.05 -11.48 2.17
CA GLU A 36 -8.15 -11.07 3.56
C GLU A 36 -8.84 -9.72 3.68
N LYS A 37 -9.23 -9.40 4.90
CA LYS A 37 -9.87 -8.11 5.16
C LYS A 37 -8.84 -6.99 5.09
N HIS A 38 -9.34 -5.76 4.94
CA HIS A 38 -8.48 -4.58 4.85
C HIS A 38 -7.45 -4.53 5.99
N MET A 39 -7.91 -4.69 7.22
CA MET A 39 -7.00 -4.61 8.37
C MET A 39 -5.97 -5.74 8.37
N ASP A 40 -6.36 -6.91 7.91
CA ASP A 40 -5.41 -8.02 7.83
C ASP A 40 -4.34 -7.74 6.80
N GLN A 41 -4.70 -7.12 5.70
CA GLN A 41 -3.75 -6.74 4.67
C GLN A 41 -2.80 -5.67 5.18
N VAL A 42 -3.31 -4.70 5.93
CA VAL A 42 -2.47 -3.67 6.54
C VAL A 42 -1.49 -4.32 7.52
N ASN A 43 -2.01 -5.23 8.35
CA ASN A 43 -1.15 -5.91 9.32
C ASN A 43 -0.08 -6.76 8.66
N TYR A 44 -0.40 -7.36 7.52
CA TYR A 44 0.57 -8.14 6.76
C TYR A 44 1.77 -7.26 6.38
N LEU A 45 1.51 -6.08 5.84
CA LEU A 45 2.60 -5.17 5.47
C LEU A 45 3.37 -4.68 6.68
N LYS A 46 2.67 -4.41 7.78
CA LYS A 46 3.33 -3.94 8.98
C LYS A 46 4.22 -5.00 9.60
N THR A 47 3.75 -6.24 9.60
CA THR A 47 4.45 -7.33 10.26
C THR A 47 5.54 -7.93 9.38
N GLU A 48 5.21 -8.23 8.13
CA GLU A 48 6.15 -8.91 7.23
C GLU A 48 7.17 -7.96 6.62
N HIS A 49 6.80 -6.71 6.45
CA HIS A 49 7.65 -5.76 5.76
C HIS A 49 8.02 -4.56 6.63
N GLU A 50 7.62 -4.60 7.90
CA GLU A 50 7.96 -3.56 8.88
C GLU A 50 7.57 -2.17 8.40
N MET A 51 6.46 -2.09 7.71
CA MET A 51 5.98 -0.85 7.14
C MET A 51 5.18 -0.06 8.18
N GLY A 52 5.29 1.26 8.16
CA GLY A 52 4.50 2.09 9.04
C GLY A 52 3.02 1.97 8.72
N HIS A 53 2.16 2.18 9.74
CA HIS A 53 0.73 2.03 9.56
C HIS A 53 0.17 2.90 8.44
N GLY A 54 0.57 4.17 8.40
CA GLY A 54 0.07 5.08 7.38
C GLY A 54 0.45 4.64 5.97
N HIS A 55 1.68 4.20 5.81
CA HIS A 55 2.16 3.74 4.50
C HIS A 55 1.46 2.45 4.10
N ALA A 56 1.34 1.50 5.04
CA ALA A 56 0.67 0.24 4.75
C ALA A 56 -0.79 0.47 4.39
N ASN A 57 -1.46 1.33 5.14
CA ASN A 57 -2.86 1.62 4.87
C ASN A 57 -3.05 2.26 3.50
N ALA A 58 -2.15 3.16 3.11
CA ALA A 58 -2.23 3.81 1.81
C ALA A 58 -2.11 2.79 0.67
N ILE A 59 -1.15 1.89 0.79
CA ILE A 59 -0.95 0.88 -0.23
C ILE A 59 -2.14 -0.05 -0.33
N VAL A 60 -2.65 -0.51 0.81
CA VAL A 60 -3.79 -1.42 0.84
C VAL A 60 -5.03 -0.75 0.24
N ALA A 61 -5.26 0.52 0.57
CA ALA A 61 -6.42 1.23 0.04
C ALA A 61 -6.41 1.26 -1.49
N VAL A 62 -5.26 1.60 -2.07
CA VAL A 62 -5.13 1.66 -3.52
C VAL A 62 -5.23 0.26 -4.13
N TYR A 63 -4.59 -0.72 -3.49
CA TYR A 63 -4.64 -2.10 -3.96
C TYR A 63 -6.08 -2.60 -4.06
N ARG A 64 -6.88 -2.34 -3.02
CA ARG A 64 -8.25 -2.81 -3.01
C ARG A 64 -9.10 -2.12 -4.08
N VAL A 65 -8.89 -0.83 -4.29
CA VAL A 65 -9.60 -0.11 -5.34
C VAL A 65 -9.25 -0.67 -6.71
N LYS A 66 -7.97 -0.91 -6.97
CA LYS A 66 -7.54 -1.43 -8.26
C LYS A 66 -8.06 -2.84 -8.52
N ASN A 67 -8.32 -3.60 -7.50
CA ASN A 67 -8.78 -4.97 -7.63
C ASN A 67 -10.29 -5.11 -7.41
N GLY A 68 -11.00 -4.02 -7.22
CA GLY A 68 -12.43 -4.07 -7.04
C GLY A 68 -12.87 -4.66 -5.71
N LEU A 69 -12.04 -4.53 -4.71
CA LEU A 69 -12.35 -5.11 -3.39
C LEU A 69 -12.98 -4.12 -2.43
#